data_99a9ef763c08e44a10a2a3905997fa8e
#
_entry.id   99a9ef763c08e44a10a2a3905997fa8e
#
_cell.length_a   1.000
_cell.length_b   1.000
_cell.length_c   1.000
_cell.angle_alpha   90.00
_cell.angle_beta   90.00
_cell.angle_gamma   90.00
#
_symmetry.space_group_name_H-M   'P 1'
#
loop_
_entity.id
_entity.type
_entity.pdbx_description
1 polymer ?
#
loop_
_entity_poly.entity_id
_entity_poly.type
_entity_poly.pdbx_seq_one_letter_code
_entity_poly.pdbx_strand_id
1 'polypeptide(L)'
;MSDKWYTRPVLFVADIDRSVDFYVQRLEFTQKWRYEEEGKALVAQVDRKGCELIVSSQWPDKVGKGLMFISLDVEVLDALRADLEGRGVEVKDGHWGYRLMVVADPDGNELYFPYPASSETEQAR
;
A
#
# COMPACT_ATOMS: atom_id res chain seq x y z
N MET A 1 6.58 3.13 -31.33
CA MET A 1 6.30 3.68 -30.16
C MET A 1 5.45 2.82 -29.32
N SER A 2 5.59 2.94 -28.11
CA SER A 2 4.93 2.07 -27.26
C SER A 2 3.64 2.65 -26.84
N ASP A 3 2.64 1.85 -26.72
CA ASP A 3 1.35 2.30 -26.27
C ASP A 3 1.14 1.64 -24.92
N LYS A 4 1.87 2.07 -23.92
CA LYS A 4 1.75 1.50 -22.63
C LYS A 4 0.81 2.25 -21.79
N TRP A 5 -0.07 1.56 -21.12
CA TRP A 5 -0.98 2.18 -20.16
C TRP A 5 -0.32 2.09 -18.79
N TYR A 6 -0.42 3.15 -18.05
CA TYR A 6 0.29 3.31 -16.79
C TYR A 6 -0.69 3.88 -15.79
N THR A 7 -0.89 3.17 -14.68
CA THR A 7 -1.86 3.61 -13.69
C THR A 7 -1.19 3.78 -12.36
N ARG A 8 -1.75 4.66 -11.55
CA ARG A 8 -1.33 4.84 -10.18
C ARG A 8 -2.59 4.92 -9.33
N PRO A 9 -2.73 4.06 -8.31
CA PRO A 9 -3.88 4.17 -7.44
C PRO A 9 -3.79 5.42 -6.57
N VAL A 10 -4.94 5.93 -6.17
CA VAL A 10 -5.00 7.07 -5.28
C VAL A 10 -5.75 6.64 -4.03
N LEU A 11 -5.10 6.78 -2.87
CA LEU A 11 -5.76 6.53 -1.61
C LEU A 11 -6.01 7.86 -0.93
N PHE A 12 -7.20 8.01 -0.35
CA PHE A 12 -7.55 9.26 0.29
C PHE A 12 -7.23 9.17 1.78
N VAL A 13 -6.60 10.22 2.30
CA VAL A 13 -6.07 10.24 3.65
C VAL A 13 -6.45 11.56 4.30
N ALA A 14 -6.42 11.61 5.63
CA ALA A 14 -6.78 12.82 6.33
C ALA A 14 -5.61 13.80 6.40
N ASP A 15 -4.38 13.31 6.45
CA ASP A 15 -3.22 14.14 6.67
C ASP A 15 -2.07 13.59 5.85
N ILE A 16 -1.58 14.38 4.90
CA ILE A 16 -0.52 13.92 4.00
C ILE A 16 0.76 13.61 4.75
N ASP A 17 1.17 14.47 5.68
CA ASP A 17 2.44 14.25 6.36
C ASP A 17 2.41 12.96 7.18
N ARG A 18 1.31 12.70 7.88
CA ARG A 18 1.19 11.46 8.66
C ARG A 18 1.21 10.25 7.73
N SER A 19 0.53 10.35 6.61
CA SER A 19 0.44 9.25 5.67
C SER A 19 1.80 8.98 5.03
N VAL A 20 2.48 10.02 4.59
CA VAL A 20 3.80 9.86 3.98
C VAL A 20 4.78 9.27 5.00
N ASP A 21 4.72 9.73 6.26
CA ASP A 21 5.57 9.16 7.28
C ASP A 21 5.35 7.67 7.43
N PHE A 22 4.10 7.22 7.44
CA PHE A 22 3.81 5.80 7.56
C PHE A 22 4.40 5.03 6.38
N TYR A 23 4.15 5.48 5.16
CA TYR A 23 4.62 4.75 3.99
C TYR A 23 6.15 4.78 3.92
N VAL A 24 6.79 5.85 4.29
CA VAL A 24 8.24 5.95 4.21
C VAL A 24 8.92 5.24 5.38
N GLN A 25 8.47 5.49 6.61
CA GLN A 25 9.17 4.97 7.77
C GLN A 25 8.79 3.53 8.09
N ARG A 26 7.55 3.13 7.81
CA ARG A 26 7.12 1.80 8.18
C ARG A 26 7.13 0.84 7.00
N LEU A 27 6.83 1.31 5.81
CA LEU A 27 6.74 0.44 4.64
C LEU A 27 7.90 0.64 3.66
N GLU A 28 8.83 1.54 3.97
CA GLU A 28 10.04 1.75 3.16
C GLU A 28 9.75 2.22 1.75
N PHE A 29 8.71 2.98 1.59
CA PHE A 29 8.49 3.69 0.34
C PHE A 29 9.36 4.94 0.32
N THR A 30 9.51 5.55 -0.84
CA THR A 30 10.22 6.82 -0.99
C THR A 30 9.24 7.87 -1.50
N GLN A 31 9.22 9.04 -0.89
CA GLN A 31 8.38 10.10 -1.42
C GLN A 31 9.01 10.65 -2.68
N LYS A 32 8.25 10.63 -3.78
CA LYS A 32 8.77 11.09 -5.07
C LYS A 32 8.46 12.55 -5.31
N TRP A 33 7.29 13.01 -4.93
CA TRP A 33 6.91 14.41 -5.06
C TRP A 33 5.73 14.68 -4.13
N ARG A 34 5.52 15.96 -3.86
CA ARG A 34 4.34 16.42 -3.14
C ARG A 34 3.90 17.74 -3.70
N TYR A 35 2.63 18.04 -3.56
CA TYR A 35 2.05 19.31 -3.95
C TYR A 35 1.51 19.99 -2.73
N GLU A 36 1.89 21.25 -2.55
CA GLU A 36 1.47 22.03 -1.41
C GLU A 36 0.81 23.32 -1.85
N GLU A 37 -0.15 23.79 -1.06
CA GLU A 37 -0.73 25.11 -1.24
C GLU A 37 -0.67 25.82 0.09
N GLU A 38 -0.10 27.01 0.10
CA GLU A 38 -0.02 27.81 1.32
C GLU A 38 0.62 27.03 2.46
N GLY A 39 1.64 26.30 2.15
CA GLY A 39 2.37 25.55 3.16
C GLY A 39 1.73 24.24 3.59
N LYS A 40 0.60 23.88 3.01
CA LYS A 40 -0.09 22.66 3.40
C LYS A 40 0.00 21.64 2.29
N ALA A 41 0.46 20.44 2.60
CA ALA A 41 0.55 19.37 1.61
C ALA A 41 -0.84 18.82 1.32
N LEU A 42 -1.18 18.68 0.05
CA LEU A 42 -2.47 18.18 -0.38
C LEU A 42 -2.41 16.86 -1.10
N VAL A 43 -1.30 16.58 -1.78
CA VAL A 43 -1.14 15.35 -2.54
C VAL A 43 0.33 14.95 -2.48
N ALA A 44 0.62 13.68 -2.45
CA ALA A 44 2.00 13.21 -2.53
C ALA A 44 2.03 11.86 -3.23
N GLN A 45 3.16 11.52 -3.81
CA GLN A 45 3.36 10.20 -4.38
C GLN A 45 4.49 9.51 -3.65
N VAL A 46 4.27 8.26 -3.29
CA VAL A 46 5.28 7.41 -2.68
C VAL A 46 5.45 6.17 -3.52
N ASP A 47 6.70 5.72 -3.66
CA ASP A 47 7.02 4.60 -4.53
C ASP A 47 7.86 3.58 -3.81
N ARG A 48 7.65 2.32 -4.14
CA ARG A 48 8.56 1.25 -3.72
C ARG A 48 8.59 0.19 -4.80
N LYS A 49 9.75 0.00 -5.43
CA LYS A 49 9.99 -1.09 -6.38
C LYS A 49 8.89 -1.24 -7.43
N GLY A 50 8.53 -0.16 -8.04
CA GLY A 50 7.51 -0.19 -9.08
C GLY A 50 6.09 0.00 -8.59
N CYS A 51 5.86 -0.06 -7.29
CA CYS A 51 4.56 0.25 -6.73
C CYS A 51 4.49 1.76 -6.54
N GLU A 52 3.67 2.44 -7.31
CA GLU A 52 3.54 3.90 -7.24
C GLU A 52 2.16 4.23 -6.72
N LEU A 53 2.11 4.98 -5.64
CA LEU A 53 0.88 5.25 -4.94
C LEU A 53 0.74 6.74 -4.68
N ILE A 54 -0.41 7.30 -5.00
CA ILE A 54 -0.69 8.69 -4.69
C ILE A 54 -1.58 8.75 -3.46
N VAL A 55 -1.27 9.63 -2.51
CA VAL A 55 -2.14 9.90 -1.38
C VAL A 55 -2.64 11.32 -1.51
N SER A 56 -3.93 11.54 -1.24
CA SER A 56 -4.56 12.84 -1.40
C SER A 56 -5.45 13.15 -0.20
N SER A 57 -5.37 14.36 0.31
CA SER A 57 -6.22 14.77 1.42
C SER A 57 -7.39 15.64 0.95
N GLN A 58 -7.66 15.65 -0.35
CA GLN A 58 -8.65 16.58 -0.90
C GLN A 58 -10.05 16.02 -0.98
N TRP A 59 -10.32 14.86 -0.42
CA TRP A 59 -11.67 14.30 -0.50
C TRP A 59 -12.04 13.60 0.80
N PRO A 60 -12.45 14.35 1.81
CA PRO A 60 -12.69 13.78 3.14
C PRO A 60 -13.64 12.60 3.17
N ASP A 61 -14.65 12.59 2.29
CA ASP A 61 -15.63 11.52 2.32
C ASP A 61 -15.08 10.19 1.89
N LYS A 62 -13.92 10.18 1.25
CA LYS A 62 -13.32 8.95 0.77
C LYS A 62 -12.16 8.47 1.63
N VAL A 63 -11.87 9.17 2.71
CA VAL A 63 -10.73 8.83 3.54
C VAL A 63 -10.91 7.44 4.13
N GLY A 64 -9.86 6.62 4.02
CA GLY A 64 -9.83 5.32 4.69
C GLY A 64 -10.64 4.23 4.02
N LYS A 65 -11.14 4.46 2.82
CA LYS A 65 -11.98 3.48 2.15
C LYS A 65 -11.29 2.79 0.99
N GLY A 66 -9.99 2.97 0.86
CA GLY A 66 -9.26 2.39 -0.25
C GLY A 66 -8.75 1.00 0.04
N LEU A 67 -8.50 0.26 -1.02
CA LEU A 67 -7.96 -1.07 -0.93
C LEU A 67 -7.10 -1.30 -2.15
N MET A 68 -5.93 -1.89 -1.97
CA MET A 68 -5.04 -2.11 -3.07
C MET A 68 -4.37 -3.46 -2.93
N PHE A 69 -4.19 -4.15 -4.04
CA PHE A 69 -3.51 -5.43 -4.09
C PHE A 69 -2.08 -5.19 -4.53
N ILE A 70 -1.15 -5.74 -3.79
CA ILE A 70 0.27 -5.66 -4.13
C ILE A 70 0.80 -7.08 -4.18
N SER A 71 1.19 -7.53 -5.36
CA SER A 71 1.65 -8.91 -5.56
C SER A 71 3.15 -8.99 -5.48
N LEU A 72 3.65 -9.88 -4.66
CA LEU A 72 5.07 -10.10 -4.47
C LEU A 72 5.37 -11.59 -4.59
N ASP A 73 6.63 -11.93 -4.80
CA ASP A 73 7.03 -13.32 -4.77
C ASP A 73 6.95 -13.86 -3.35
N VAL A 74 6.65 -15.14 -3.23
CA VAL A 74 6.41 -15.71 -1.91
C VAL A 74 7.61 -15.58 -0.99
N GLU A 75 8.82 -15.66 -1.53
CA GLU A 75 9.99 -15.53 -0.69
C GLU A 75 10.08 -14.16 -0.07
N VAL A 76 9.60 -13.16 -0.78
CA VAL A 76 9.65 -11.79 -0.28
C VAL A 76 8.57 -11.56 0.75
N LEU A 77 7.43 -12.25 0.65
CA LEU A 77 6.32 -12.02 1.56
C LEU A 77 6.67 -12.32 3.00
N ASP A 78 7.35 -13.45 3.27
CA ASP A 78 7.69 -13.77 4.65
C ASP A 78 8.69 -12.79 5.21
N ALA A 79 9.66 -12.37 4.40
CA ALA A 79 10.65 -11.40 4.86
C ALA A 79 9.97 -10.05 5.10
N LEU A 80 9.03 -9.67 4.23
CA LEU A 80 8.31 -8.41 4.40
C LEU A 80 7.50 -8.44 5.68
N ARG A 81 6.80 -9.55 5.96
CA ARG A 81 6.00 -9.63 7.18
C ARG A 81 6.87 -9.45 8.40
N ALA A 82 8.02 -10.13 8.45
CA ALA A 82 8.90 -10.03 9.60
C ALA A 82 9.42 -8.59 9.75
N ASP A 83 9.74 -7.94 8.64
CA ASP A 83 10.24 -6.57 8.68
C ASP A 83 9.15 -5.62 9.18
N LEU A 84 7.93 -5.76 8.69
CA LEU A 84 6.84 -4.87 9.11
C LEU A 84 6.53 -5.05 10.59
N GLU A 85 6.47 -6.28 11.05
CA GLU A 85 6.20 -6.52 12.45
C GLU A 85 7.33 -5.97 13.31
N GLY A 86 8.56 -6.06 12.84
CA GLY A 86 9.68 -5.50 13.55
C GLY A 86 9.65 -3.98 13.61
N ARG A 87 8.93 -3.33 12.69
CA ARG A 87 8.76 -1.88 12.69
C ARG A 87 7.50 -1.46 13.43
N GLY A 88 6.82 -2.38 14.07
CA GLY A 88 5.62 -2.04 14.83
C GLY A 88 4.36 -1.94 13.99
N VAL A 89 4.37 -2.46 12.77
CA VAL A 89 3.18 -2.45 11.94
C VAL A 89 2.37 -3.69 12.23
N GLU A 90 1.09 -3.54 12.48
CA GLU A 90 0.22 -4.67 12.71
C GLU A 90 -0.05 -5.34 11.36
N VAL A 91 0.19 -6.63 11.28
CA VAL A 91 -0.07 -7.40 10.08
C VAL A 91 -1.13 -8.42 10.42
N LYS A 92 -2.22 -8.44 9.68
CA LYS A 92 -3.30 -9.36 9.92
C LYS A 92 -3.35 -10.40 8.83
N ASP A 93 -3.91 -11.55 9.15
CA ASP A 93 -4.16 -12.57 8.15
C ASP A 93 -5.58 -12.37 7.63
N GLY A 94 -5.75 -12.50 6.34
CA GLY A 94 -7.05 -12.41 5.72
C GLY A 94 -7.25 -13.53 4.75
N HIS A 95 -8.45 -13.64 4.24
CA HIS A 95 -8.76 -14.69 3.29
C HIS A 95 -9.76 -14.15 2.28
N TRP A 96 -9.42 -14.31 1.01
CA TRP A 96 -10.27 -13.81 -0.06
C TRP A 96 -10.17 -14.83 -1.18
N GLY A 97 -10.72 -16.02 -0.93
CA GLY A 97 -10.51 -17.13 -1.82
C GLY A 97 -9.13 -17.73 -1.69
N TYR A 98 -8.20 -17.05 -1.07
CA TYR A 98 -6.86 -17.52 -0.77
C TYR A 98 -6.29 -16.65 0.35
N ARG A 99 -5.17 -17.06 0.86
CA ARG A 99 -4.60 -16.39 2.03
C ARG A 99 -4.04 -15.02 1.68
N LEU A 100 -4.24 -14.06 2.56
CA LEU A 100 -3.74 -12.71 2.38
C LEU A 100 -3.03 -12.23 3.61
N MET A 101 -2.04 -11.35 3.41
CA MET A 101 -1.50 -10.55 4.49
C MET A 101 -2.12 -9.16 4.32
N VAL A 102 -2.65 -8.58 5.38
CA VAL A 102 -3.36 -7.31 5.31
C VAL A 102 -2.68 -6.29 6.19
N VAL A 103 -2.39 -5.14 5.62
CA VAL A 103 -1.79 -4.02 6.36
C VAL A 103 -2.68 -2.82 6.16
N ALA A 104 -3.06 -2.14 7.23
CA ALA A 104 -3.86 -0.92 7.15
C ALA A 104 -2.97 0.28 7.34
N ASP A 105 -3.21 1.34 6.58
CA ASP A 105 -2.49 2.58 6.78
C ASP A 105 -3.17 3.36 7.93
N PRO A 106 -2.65 4.52 8.34
CA PRO A 106 -3.22 5.23 9.50
C PRO A 106 -4.68 5.63 9.33
N ASP A 107 -5.18 5.73 8.11
CA ASP A 107 -6.56 6.12 7.88
C ASP A 107 -7.47 4.93 7.68
N GLY A 108 -6.94 3.73 7.64
CA GLY A 108 -7.75 2.54 7.41
C GLY A 108 -7.77 2.04 5.99
N ASN A 109 -7.05 2.69 5.06
CA ASN A 109 -6.89 2.13 3.73
C ASN A 109 -6.12 0.83 3.85
N GLU A 110 -6.48 -0.18 3.07
CA GLU A 110 -5.92 -1.50 3.24
C GLU A 110 -5.03 -1.90 2.10
N LEU A 111 -3.91 -2.51 2.42
CA LEU A 111 -2.99 -3.07 1.45
C LEU A 111 -3.05 -4.58 1.61
N TYR A 112 -3.43 -5.26 0.54
CA TYR A 112 -3.56 -6.71 0.54
C TYR A 112 -2.37 -7.30 -0.21
N PHE A 113 -1.69 -8.25 0.44
CA PHE A 113 -0.56 -8.94 -0.16
C PHE A 113 -0.94 -10.41 -0.26
N PRO A 114 -1.38 -10.87 -1.44
CA PRO A 114 -1.84 -12.24 -1.57
C PRO A 114 -0.67 -13.22 -1.56
N TYR A 115 -0.84 -14.33 -0.83
CA TYR A 115 0.09 -15.43 -0.97
C TYR A 115 -0.30 -16.17 -2.26
N PRO A 116 0.67 -16.46 -3.11
CA PRO A 116 0.32 -17.16 -4.32
C PRO A 116 -0.32 -18.48 -3.98
N ALA A 117 -1.25 -18.86 -4.78
CA ALA A 117 -1.87 -20.10 -4.56
C ALA A 117 -0.81 -21.09 -4.67
N SER A 118 -0.62 -21.86 -3.69
CA SER A 118 0.44 -22.71 -3.78
C SER A 118 -0.06 -23.79 -4.56
N SER A 119 0.83 -24.44 -5.11
CA SER A 119 0.41 -25.44 -5.87
C SER A 119 -0.45 -26.30 -5.14
N GLU A 120 -0.30 -26.27 -3.95
CA GLU A 120 -1.11 -27.13 -3.33
C GLU A 120 -2.40 -26.66 -3.29
N THR A 121 -2.52 -25.53 -3.34
CA THR A 121 -3.70 -25.11 -3.04
C THR A 121 -4.38 -24.80 -4.12
N GLU A 122 -3.77 -24.13 -4.73
CA GLU A 122 -4.38 -23.64 -5.57
C GLU A 122 -4.79 -24.43 -6.33
N GLN A 123 -4.17 -25.15 -6.32
CA GLN A 123 -4.46 -25.94 -7.07
C GLN A 123 -5.54 -26.56 -6.79
N ALA A 124 -5.79 -26.41 -5.89
CA ALA A 124 -6.86 -26.99 -5.49
C ALA A 124 -7.87 -26.42 -6.23
N ARG A 125 -7.74 -25.92 -7.02
CA ARG A 125 -8.70 -25.44 -7.63
C ARG A 125 -9.08 -26.11 -8.55
#